data_cdcb45441886a66ad3dd85794401ef5f
#
_entry.id   cdcb45441886a66ad3dd85794401ef5f
#
_cell.length_a   1.000
_cell.length_b   1.000
_cell.length_c   1.000
_cell.angle_alpha   90.00
_cell.angle_beta   90.00
_cell.angle_gamma   90.00
#
_symmetry.space_group_name_H-M   'P 1'
#
loop_
_entity.id
_entity.type
_entity.pdbx_description
1 polymer ?
#
loop_
_entity_poly.entity_id
_entity_poly.type
_entity_poly.pdbx_seq_one_letter_code
_entity_poly.pdbx_strand_id
1 'polypeptide(L)'
;MSEVEETLKRINSHKGVQGIVIVNSEGIPIRSTLDNAQTNQCAGLLTQLSHKARSVVRDLDPQNDLTFLRIRSKKHEIMVAPHTDFLLIVIQNPNADVNP
;
A
#
# COMPACT_ATOMS: atom_id res chain seq x y z
N MET A 1 -3.10 18.43 4.45
CA MET A 1 -2.36 17.54 3.54
C MET A 1 -3.12 17.30 2.26
N SER A 2 -3.18 18.37 1.47
CA SER A 2 -3.96 18.34 0.23
C SER A 2 -3.42 17.29 -0.76
N GLU A 3 -2.09 17.11 -0.81
CA GLU A 3 -1.48 16.15 -1.71
C GLU A 3 -1.90 14.71 -1.40
N VAL A 4 -1.91 14.36 -0.12
CA VAL A 4 -2.34 13.03 0.31
C VAL A 4 -3.83 12.83 0.02
N GLU A 5 -4.65 13.83 0.30
CA GLU A 5 -6.08 13.77 0.04
C GLU A 5 -6.39 13.63 -1.45
N GLU A 6 -5.68 14.36 -2.29
CA GLU A 6 -5.87 14.26 -3.73
C GLU A 6 -5.46 12.90 -4.27
N THR A 7 -4.35 12.37 -3.78
CA THR A 7 -3.89 11.05 -4.15
C THR A 7 -4.91 9.98 -3.74
N LEU A 8 -5.42 10.09 -2.52
CA LEU A 8 -6.43 9.18 -2.01
C LEU A 8 -7.68 9.18 -2.88
N LYS A 9 -8.18 10.36 -3.22
CA LYS A 9 -9.37 10.50 -4.07
C LYS A 9 -9.14 9.91 -5.45
N ARG A 10 -8.00 10.21 -6.04
CA ARG A 10 -7.68 9.75 -7.39
C ARG A 10 -7.63 8.22 -7.44
N ILE A 11 -6.96 7.60 -6.48
CA ILE A 11 -6.82 6.15 -6.43
C ILE A 11 -8.16 5.50 -6.12
N ASN A 12 -8.90 6.06 -5.19
CA ASN A 12 -10.19 5.49 -4.78
C ASN A 12 -11.22 5.54 -5.90
N SER A 13 -11.04 6.39 -6.89
CA SER A 13 -11.93 6.46 -8.04
C SER A 13 -11.66 5.37 -9.08
N HIS A 14 -10.54 4.67 -8.98
CA HIS A 14 -10.22 3.61 -9.92
C HIS A 14 -11.09 2.37 -9.68
N LYS A 15 -11.52 1.76 -10.77
CA LYS A 15 -12.37 0.58 -10.71
C LYS A 15 -11.63 -0.56 -10.02
N GLY A 16 -12.32 -1.23 -9.13
CA GLY A 16 -11.77 -2.41 -8.46
C GLY A 16 -11.00 -2.13 -7.19
N VAL A 17 -10.74 -0.86 -6.86
CA VAL A 17 -10.08 -0.53 -5.61
C VAL A 17 -11.03 -0.82 -4.45
N GLN A 18 -10.61 -1.69 -3.54
CA GLN A 18 -11.41 -2.11 -2.39
C GLN A 18 -11.03 -1.36 -1.13
N GLY A 19 -9.79 -0.91 -1.02
CA GLY A 19 -9.37 -0.19 0.15
C GLY A 19 -8.03 0.50 -0.06
N ILE A 20 -7.82 1.56 0.68
CA ILE A 20 -6.60 2.34 0.68
C ILE A 20 -6.22 2.61 2.12
N VAL A 21 -4.94 2.43 2.45
CA VAL A 21 -4.41 2.78 3.76
C VAL A 21 -3.12 3.58 3.55
N ILE A 22 -3.02 4.70 4.23
CA ILE A 22 -1.79 5.48 4.25
C ILE A 22 -1.22 5.43 5.66
N VAL A 23 0.04 5.03 5.75
CA VAL A 23 0.74 4.77 7.00
C VAL A 23 1.92 5.72 7.09
N ASN A 24 2.15 6.31 8.26
CA ASN A 24 3.30 7.19 8.43
C ASN A 24 4.60 6.39 8.60
N SER A 25 5.71 7.09 8.75
CA SER A 25 7.02 6.46 8.86
C SER A 25 7.17 5.56 10.09
N GLU A 26 6.29 5.70 11.06
CA GLU A 26 6.32 4.90 12.29
C GLU A 26 5.38 3.68 12.21
N GLY A 27 4.70 3.48 11.09
CA GLY A 27 3.79 2.35 10.94
C GLY A 27 2.38 2.62 11.44
N ILE A 28 2.05 3.88 11.73
CA ILE A 28 0.74 4.27 12.24
C ILE A 28 -0.14 4.71 11.08
N PRO A 29 -1.34 4.15 10.93
CA PRO A 29 -2.25 4.56 9.85
C PRO A 29 -2.75 5.98 10.10
N ILE A 30 -2.67 6.83 9.05
CA ILE A 30 -3.11 8.22 9.13
C ILE A 30 -4.34 8.47 8.27
N ARG A 31 -4.61 7.64 7.27
CA ARG A 31 -5.82 7.69 6.45
C ARG A 31 -6.17 6.28 6.03
N SER A 32 -7.46 5.98 5.97
CA SER A 32 -7.91 4.65 5.54
C SER A 32 -9.36 4.70 5.09
N THR A 33 -9.67 3.87 4.10
CA THR A 33 -11.06 3.64 3.67
C THR A 33 -11.61 2.34 4.26
N LEU A 34 -10.80 1.61 5.02
CA LEU A 34 -11.20 0.36 5.67
C LEU A 34 -11.67 0.61 7.10
N ASP A 35 -12.30 -0.39 7.72
CA ASP A 35 -12.65 -0.27 9.13
C ASP A 35 -11.38 -0.31 10.01
N ASN A 36 -11.54 -0.03 11.30
CA ASN A 36 -10.40 0.09 12.20
C ASN A 36 -9.61 -1.21 12.34
N ALA A 37 -10.30 -2.33 12.43
CA ALA A 37 -9.64 -3.63 12.61
C ALA A 37 -8.81 -3.99 11.38
N GLN A 38 -9.40 -3.84 10.19
CA GLN A 38 -8.71 -4.12 8.94
C GLN A 38 -7.56 -3.14 8.70
N THR A 39 -7.78 -1.88 9.03
CA THR A 39 -6.74 -0.84 8.87
C THR A 39 -5.52 -1.17 9.71
N ASN A 40 -5.71 -1.50 10.97
CA ASN A 40 -4.61 -1.80 11.88
C ASN A 40 -3.86 -3.06 11.47
N GLN A 41 -4.58 -4.09 11.06
CA GLN A 41 -3.98 -5.33 10.58
C GLN A 41 -3.16 -5.09 9.32
N CYS A 42 -3.74 -4.39 8.36
CA CYS A 42 -3.11 -4.06 7.10
C CYS A 42 -1.84 -3.23 7.31
N ALA A 43 -1.96 -2.18 8.11
CA ALA A 43 -0.84 -1.29 8.40
C ALA A 43 0.32 -2.05 9.05
N GLY A 44 0.03 -2.88 10.05
CA GLY A 44 1.06 -3.64 10.75
C GLY A 44 1.78 -4.63 9.86
N LEU A 45 1.01 -5.46 9.16
CA LEU A 45 1.59 -6.53 8.35
C LEU A 45 2.35 -5.98 7.14
N LEU A 46 1.77 -5.01 6.45
CA LEU A 46 2.39 -4.49 5.22
C LEU A 46 3.56 -3.56 5.49
N THR A 47 3.57 -2.87 6.63
CA THR A 47 4.74 -2.11 7.03
C THR A 47 5.93 -3.04 7.29
N GLN A 48 5.70 -4.14 8.00
CA GLN A 48 6.75 -5.13 8.26
C GLN A 48 7.25 -5.76 6.96
N LEU A 49 6.34 -6.15 6.09
CA LEU A 49 6.72 -6.75 4.81
C LEU A 49 7.50 -5.77 3.94
N SER A 50 7.08 -4.53 3.90
CA SER A 50 7.76 -3.48 3.14
C SER A 50 9.18 -3.27 3.64
N HIS A 51 9.39 -3.24 4.96
CA HIS A 51 10.73 -3.12 5.54
C HIS A 51 11.60 -4.31 5.17
N LYS A 52 11.03 -5.51 5.21
CA LYS A 52 11.76 -6.72 4.83
C LYS A 52 12.14 -6.73 3.37
N ALA A 53 11.19 -6.34 2.51
CA ALA A 53 11.45 -6.26 1.07
C ALA A 53 12.54 -5.23 0.78
N ARG A 54 12.51 -4.09 1.46
CA ARG A 54 13.54 -3.07 1.32
C ARG A 54 14.91 -3.59 1.74
N SER A 55 14.96 -4.33 2.85
CA SER A 55 16.21 -4.95 3.31
C SER A 55 16.80 -5.87 2.26
N VAL A 56 15.95 -6.69 1.63
CA VAL A 56 16.41 -7.60 0.57
C VAL A 56 17.01 -6.83 -0.60
N VAL A 57 16.32 -5.79 -1.05
CA VAL A 57 16.80 -4.97 -2.17
C VAL A 57 18.16 -4.35 -1.84
N ARG A 58 18.29 -3.78 -0.65
CA ARG A 58 19.52 -3.10 -0.25
C ARG A 58 20.66 -4.06 0.10
N ASP A 59 20.33 -5.27 0.54
CA ASP A 59 21.35 -6.29 0.76
C ASP A 59 21.96 -6.75 -0.56
N LEU A 60 21.14 -6.79 -1.61
CA LEU A 60 21.62 -7.14 -2.94
C LEU A 60 22.43 -6.01 -3.58
N ASP A 61 22.03 -4.78 -3.33
CA ASP A 61 22.69 -3.60 -3.89
C ASP A 61 22.48 -2.41 -2.95
N PRO A 62 23.51 -2.01 -2.15
CA PRO A 62 23.36 -0.92 -1.19
C PRO A 62 23.02 0.44 -1.78
N GLN A 63 23.17 0.62 -3.09
CA GLN A 63 22.82 1.86 -3.76
C GLN A 63 21.42 1.85 -4.35
N ASN A 64 20.71 0.74 -4.18
CA ASN A 64 19.34 0.58 -4.68
C ASN A 64 18.34 0.81 -3.55
N ASP A 65 17.06 0.90 -3.89
CA ASP A 65 16.00 1.01 -2.88
C ASP A 65 14.70 0.43 -3.44
N LEU A 66 13.81 0.10 -2.53
CA LEU A 66 12.49 -0.40 -2.89
C LEU A 66 11.59 0.79 -3.27
N THR A 67 11.05 0.76 -4.48
CA THR A 67 10.13 1.80 -4.95
C THR A 67 8.68 1.32 -5.02
N PHE A 68 8.48 0.02 -5.14
CA PHE A 68 7.14 -0.52 -5.31
C PHE A 68 7.12 -2.00 -4.98
N LEU A 69 6.06 -2.45 -4.29
CA LEU A 69 5.86 -3.86 -3.97
C LEU A 69 4.45 -4.24 -4.39
N ARG A 70 4.32 -5.37 -5.09
CA ARG A 70 3.04 -5.85 -5.57
C ARG A 70 2.86 -7.31 -5.19
N ILE A 71 1.75 -7.60 -4.53
CA ILE A 71 1.42 -8.95 -4.07
C ILE A 71 0.10 -9.34 -4.69
N ARG A 72 0.08 -10.49 -5.36
CA ARG A 72 -1.15 -11.00 -5.93
C ARG A 72 -1.51 -12.31 -5.27
N SER A 73 -2.71 -12.35 -4.69
CA SER A 73 -3.26 -13.56 -4.09
C SER A 73 -4.45 -14.04 -4.93
N LYS A 74 -5.09 -15.08 -4.50
CA LYS A 74 -6.28 -15.58 -5.21
C LYS A 74 -7.42 -14.57 -5.23
N LYS A 75 -7.57 -13.81 -4.16
CA LYS A 75 -8.73 -12.91 -3.98
C LYS A 75 -8.39 -11.45 -4.15
N HIS A 76 -7.15 -11.08 -3.91
CA HIS A 76 -6.76 -9.65 -3.84
C HIS A 76 -5.43 -9.39 -4.50
N GLU A 77 -5.25 -8.15 -4.86
CA GLU A 77 -3.95 -7.64 -5.24
C GLU A 77 -3.63 -6.47 -4.30
N ILE A 78 -2.45 -6.50 -3.71
CA ILE A 78 -2.02 -5.47 -2.77
C ILE A 78 -0.81 -4.77 -3.35
N MET A 79 -0.88 -3.45 -3.43
CA MET A 79 0.21 -2.64 -3.92
C MET A 79 0.69 -1.75 -2.81
N VAL A 80 2.01 -1.67 -2.64
CA VAL A 80 2.63 -0.86 -1.61
C VAL A 80 3.66 0.05 -2.25
N ALA A 81 3.49 1.35 -2.05
CA ALA A 81 4.39 2.35 -2.61
C ALA A 81 5.01 3.16 -1.47
N PRO A 82 6.29 2.90 -1.16
CA PRO A 82 6.98 3.70 -0.15
C PRO A 82 7.26 5.11 -0.64
N HIS A 83 7.01 6.08 0.21
CA HIS A 83 7.39 7.48 0.01
C HIS A 83 8.26 7.92 1.18
N THR A 84 8.82 9.11 1.07
CA THR A 84 9.72 9.64 2.11
C THR A 84 9.03 9.67 3.48
N ASP A 85 7.80 10.15 3.53
CA ASP A 85 7.10 10.40 4.79
C ASP A 85 5.96 9.44 5.06
N PHE A 86 5.61 8.59 4.11
CA PHE A 86 4.48 7.69 4.29
C PHE A 86 4.59 6.46 3.40
N LEU A 87 3.77 5.48 3.70
CA LEU A 87 3.64 4.26 2.92
C LEU A 87 2.20 4.21 2.41
N LEU A 88 2.04 4.11 1.09
CA LEU A 88 0.72 4.00 0.48
C LEU A 88 0.41 2.54 0.21
N ILE A 89 -0.73 2.07 0.71
CA ILE A 89 -1.18 0.69 0.52
C ILE A 89 -2.52 0.73 -0.22
N VAL A 90 -2.62 -0.02 -1.31
CA VAL A 90 -3.85 -0.12 -2.11
C VAL A 90 -4.22 -1.58 -2.23
N ILE A 91 -5.47 -1.90 -1.88
CA ILE A 91 -6.01 -3.26 -2.02
C ILE A 91 -7.05 -3.22 -3.12
N GLN A 92 -6.92 -4.10 -4.11
CA GLN A 92 -7.86 -4.12 -5.23
C GLN A 92 -8.25 -5.53 -5.62
N ASN A 93 -9.33 -5.62 -6.35
CA ASN A 93 -9.79 -6.85 -6.97
C ASN A 93 -9.00 -7.07 -8.27
N PRO A 94 -8.20 -8.11 -8.37
CA PRO A 94 -7.37 -8.33 -9.57
C PRO A 94 -8.19 -8.60 -10.84
N ASN A 95 -9.46 -8.93 -10.70
CA ASN A 95 -10.32 -9.26 -11.83
C ASN A 95 -11.27 -8.13 -12.24
N ALA A 96 -11.14 -6.97 -11.61
CA ALA A 96 -12.07 -5.87 -11.85
C ALA A 96 -12.03 -5.37 -13.29
N ASP A 97 -10.88 -5.39 -13.93
CA ASP A 97 -10.72 -4.93 -15.32
C ASP A 97 -11.06 -6.01 -16.34
N VAL A 98 -11.19 -7.25 -15.91
CA VAL A 98 -11.50 -8.38 -16.78
C VAL A 98 -13.00 -8.58 -16.90
N ASN A 99 -13.73 -8.27 -15.86
CA ASN A 99 -15.18 -8.42 -15.84
C ASN A 99 -15.85 -7.19 -16.41
N PRO A 100 -16.67 -7.33 -17.46
CA PRO A 100 -17.40 -6.21 -18.03
C PRO A 100 -18.46 -5.66 -17.10
#